data_ede8028aacf3663cfe524c69e97668c6
#
_entry.id   ede8028aacf3663cfe524c69e97668c6
#
_cell.length_a   1.000
_cell.length_b   1.000
_cell.length_c   1.000
_cell.angle_alpha   90.00
_cell.angle_beta   90.00
_cell.angle_gamma   90.00
#
_symmetry.space_group_name_H-M   'P 1'
#
loop_
_entity.id
_entity.type
_entity.pdbx_description
1 polymer ?
#
loop_
_entity_poly.entity_id
_entity_poly.type
_entity_poly.pdbx_seq_one_letter_code
_entity_poly.pdbx_strand_id
1 'polypeptide(L)'
;MNRATVIGGGFAGVEAAWRLAREGVRTTLIEMKPLKYSPAHTMPGLAEPVCSNSLKSQRTASASGLLKAEMRLAGSLCLACADLARIPAGGALAVDRALFSRLVTERIENEPLIELVRMEALEVPKKGVCVVAAGPLASDALALSIRALCGGALSFYDAAAPIVTAESIDMSRAFPQSRYGRGEESDYINCPLNREEYERFHAALAVAEVAPLRDFDRRPSYYEGCMPVEVLAKRGSDTLRFGPMKPIGLRDPATGHRPWAVLQLRKENLEGSLYNMVGFQTNLVFSEQKRVFFMIPALSNAEFARLGVMHRNTFIDS
;
A
#
# COMPACT_ATOMS: atom_id res chain seq x y z
N MET A 1 -32.47 2.02 21.65
CA MET A 1 -31.76 2.59 20.48
C MET A 1 -30.55 1.70 20.19
N ASN A 2 -30.45 1.15 19.00
CA ASN A 2 -29.30 0.34 18.62
C ASN A 2 -28.08 1.27 18.50
N ARG A 3 -27.06 1.02 19.30
CA ARG A 3 -25.78 1.72 19.25
C ARG A 3 -24.65 0.72 19.06
N ALA A 4 -23.64 1.10 18.28
CA ALA A 4 -22.42 0.32 18.08
C ALA A 4 -21.19 1.22 18.18
N THR A 5 -20.06 0.63 18.57
CA THR A 5 -18.75 1.27 18.54
C THR A 5 -17.89 0.58 17.47
N VAL A 6 -17.20 1.34 16.66
CA VAL A 6 -16.20 0.85 15.70
C VAL A 6 -14.85 1.45 16.08
N ILE A 7 -13.84 0.62 16.29
CA ILE A 7 -12.47 1.05 16.62
C ILE A 7 -11.58 0.90 15.42
N GLY A 8 -11.05 2.02 14.95
CA GLY A 8 -10.16 2.13 13.77
C GLY A 8 -10.85 2.70 12.55
N GLY A 9 -10.35 3.83 12.04
CA GLY A 9 -10.84 4.54 10.86
C GLY A 9 -10.15 4.14 9.56
N GLY A 10 -9.62 2.90 9.48
CA GLY A 10 -9.10 2.31 8.24
C GLY A 10 -10.22 1.83 7.32
N PHE A 11 -9.85 1.17 6.20
CA PHE A 11 -10.83 0.66 5.21
C PHE A 11 -11.97 -0.15 5.85
N ALA A 12 -11.63 -1.12 6.70
CA ALA A 12 -12.64 -1.98 7.33
C ALA A 12 -13.54 -1.22 8.30
N GLY A 13 -12.98 -0.27 9.06
CA GLY A 13 -13.76 0.48 10.06
C GLY A 13 -14.72 1.48 9.44
N VAL A 14 -14.31 2.21 8.39
CA VAL A 14 -15.20 3.12 7.68
C VAL A 14 -16.33 2.38 6.97
N GLU A 15 -16.06 1.21 6.39
CA GLU A 15 -17.09 0.35 5.80
C GLU A 15 -18.08 -0.16 6.85
N ALA A 16 -17.57 -0.63 8.00
CA ALA A 16 -18.42 -1.10 9.10
C ALA A 16 -19.31 0.04 9.66
N ALA A 17 -18.74 1.20 9.92
CA ALA A 17 -19.49 2.36 10.41
C ALA A 17 -20.53 2.83 9.40
N TRP A 18 -20.15 2.91 8.12
CA TRP A 18 -21.04 3.26 7.02
C TRP A 18 -22.21 2.29 6.91
N ARG A 19 -21.93 0.98 6.90
CA ARG A 19 -22.97 -0.03 6.81
C ARG A 19 -23.92 0.01 8.00
N LEU A 20 -23.41 0.14 9.21
CA LEU A 20 -24.23 0.28 10.42
C LEU A 20 -25.15 1.50 10.35
N ALA A 21 -24.63 2.64 9.91
CA ALA A 21 -25.43 3.85 9.75
C ALA A 21 -26.54 3.66 8.69
N ARG A 22 -26.26 3.01 7.57
CA ARG A 22 -27.25 2.69 6.54
C ARG A 22 -28.36 1.76 7.01
N GLU A 23 -28.11 0.95 8.04
CA GLU A 23 -29.11 0.12 8.74
C GLU A 23 -29.79 0.84 9.93
N GLY A 24 -29.58 2.16 10.06
CA GLY A 24 -30.20 2.97 11.12
C GLY A 24 -29.57 2.81 12.52
N VAL A 25 -28.35 2.26 12.60
CA VAL A 25 -27.61 2.07 13.86
C VAL A 25 -26.75 3.31 14.12
N ARG A 26 -26.95 3.99 15.26
CA ARG A 26 -26.05 5.05 15.72
C ARG A 26 -24.67 4.46 16.03
N THR A 27 -23.63 4.98 15.39
CA THR A 27 -22.28 4.41 15.43
C THR A 27 -21.28 5.44 15.92
N THR A 28 -20.49 5.10 16.93
CA THR A 28 -19.31 5.88 17.32
C THR A 28 -18.09 5.26 16.65
N LEU A 29 -17.46 5.98 15.72
CA LEU A 29 -16.22 5.58 15.07
C LEU A 29 -15.03 6.24 15.78
N ILE A 30 -14.17 5.42 16.39
CA ILE A 30 -12.98 5.89 17.12
C ILE A 30 -11.74 5.75 16.23
N GLU A 31 -11.02 6.85 16.00
CA GLU A 31 -9.79 6.89 15.21
C GLU A 31 -8.72 7.70 15.93
N MET A 32 -7.52 7.13 16.09
CA MET A 32 -6.44 7.78 16.83
C MET A 32 -5.79 8.95 16.08
N LYS A 33 -5.85 8.98 14.75
CA LYS A 33 -5.35 10.12 13.96
C LYS A 33 -6.31 11.31 14.03
N PRO A 34 -5.82 12.55 14.04
CA PRO A 34 -4.42 12.97 13.93
C PRO A 34 -3.66 13.05 15.26
N LEU A 35 -4.25 12.66 16.39
CA LEU A 35 -3.61 12.79 17.71
C LEU A 35 -2.44 11.81 17.89
N LYS A 36 -2.53 10.64 17.27
CA LYS A 36 -1.48 9.62 17.27
C LYS A 36 -1.41 8.94 15.92
N TYR A 37 -0.19 8.75 15.41
CA TYR A 37 0.06 8.05 14.15
C TYR A 37 0.74 6.71 14.40
N SER A 38 0.43 5.71 13.57
CA SER A 38 1.27 4.53 13.46
C SER A 38 2.54 4.86 12.66
N PRO A 39 3.59 4.04 12.71
CA PRO A 39 4.82 4.28 11.94
C PRO A 39 4.62 4.39 10.42
N ALA A 40 3.52 3.89 9.89
CA ALA A 40 3.27 3.83 8.45
C ALA A 40 2.24 4.87 7.95
N HIS A 41 1.44 5.44 8.84
CA HIS A 41 0.48 6.48 8.49
C HIS A 41 1.12 7.87 8.45
N THR A 42 0.72 8.69 7.49
CA THR A 42 1.25 10.06 7.30
C THR A 42 0.16 11.11 7.14
N MET A 43 -1.09 10.70 6.89
CA MET A 43 -2.21 11.59 6.64
C MET A 43 -3.22 11.57 7.80
N PRO A 44 -3.85 12.70 8.13
CA PRO A 44 -4.82 12.80 9.24
C PRO A 44 -6.18 12.16 8.92
N GLY A 45 -6.49 11.97 7.63
CA GLY A 45 -7.76 11.44 7.15
C GLY A 45 -7.97 9.97 7.43
N LEU A 46 -9.21 9.52 7.17
CA LEU A 46 -9.62 8.12 7.28
C LEU A 46 -9.19 7.32 6.06
N ALA A 47 -9.20 5.98 6.17
CA ALA A 47 -8.94 5.02 5.09
C ALA A 47 -7.67 5.30 4.27
N GLU A 48 -6.59 5.76 4.91
CA GLU A 48 -5.31 6.02 4.24
C GLU A 48 -4.75 4.73 3.62
N PRO A 49 -4.49 4.67 2.29
CA PRO A 49 -3.81 3.54 1.67
C PRO A 49 -2.32 3.53 2.05
N VAL A 50 -1.88 2.63 2.92
CA VAL A 50 -0.53 2.64 3.51
C VAL A 50 0.54 2.09 2.57
N CYS A 51 0.41 0.83 2.16
CA CYS A 51 1.47 0.12 1.41
C CYS A 51 1.52 0.52 -0.07
N SER A 52 0.36 0.76 -0.66
CA SER A 52 0.19 1.05 -2.09
C SER A 52 -1.12 1.80 -2.32
N ASN A 53 -1.13 2.67 -3.32
CA ASN A 53 -2.37 3.32 -3.77
C ASN A 53 -3.22 2.44 -4.69
N SER A 54 -2.84 1.18 -4.91
CA SER A 54 -3.60 0.23 -5.73
C SER A 54 -4.49 -0.66 -4.87
N LEU A 55 -5.76 -0.70 -5.22
CA LEU A 55 -6.75 -1.63 -4.68
C LEU A 55 -6.85 -2.93 -5.51
N LYS A 56 -5.79 -3.30 -6.22
CA LYS A 56 -5.68 -4.49 -7.08
C LYS A 56 -6.59 -4.44 -8.32
N SER A 57 -6.72 -5.57 -9.03
CA SER A 57 -7.48 -5.68 -10.28
C SER A 57 -8.96 -5.28 -10.14
N GLN A 58 -9.51 -4.65 -11.19
CA GLN A 58 -10.94 -4.39 -11.34
C GLN A 58 -11.67 -5.42 -12.22
N ARG A 59 -10.93 -6.32 -12.86
CA ARG A 59 -11.48 -7.30 -13.80
C ARG A 59 -12.28 -8.34 -13.05
N THR A 60 -13.56 -8.53 -13.38
CA THR A 60 -14.45 -9.52 -12.75
C THR A 60 -13.97 -10.96 -12.92
N ALA A 61 -13.14 -11.23 -13.93
CA ALA A 61 -12.46 -12.51 -14.12
C ALA A 61 -11.32 -12.76 -13.08
N SER A 62 -11.03 -11.82 -12.20
CA SER A 62 -10.09 -11.98 -11.08
C SER A 62 -10.84 -11.93 -9.76
N ALA A 63 -10.39 -12.68 -8.76
CA ALA A 63 -11.02 -12.71 -7.42
C ALA A 63 -11.18 -11.30 -6.82
N SER A 64 -10.13 -10.46 -6.90
CA SER A 64 -10.19 -9.09 -6.39
C SER A 64 -11.13 -8.19 -7.16
N GLY A 65 -11.33 -8.41 -8.46
CA GLY A 65 -12.28 -7.65 -9.26
C GLY A 65 -13.71 -8.10 -9.03
N LEU A 66 -13.95 -9.41 -8.91
CA LEU A 66 -15.26 -9.95 -8.56
C LEU A 66 -15.73 -9.42 -7.20
N LEU A 67 -14.87 -9.53 -6.16
CA LEU A 67 -15.16 -8.99 -4.84
C LEU A 67 -15.56 -7.50 -4.88
N LYS A 68 -14.84 -6.67 -5.67
CA LYS A 68 -15.20 -5.27 -5.82
C LYS A 68 -16.55 -5.05 -6.50
N ALA A 69 -16.92 -5.88 -7.46
CA ALA A 69 -18.23 -5.80 -8.09
C ALA A 69 -19.34 -6.11 -7.06
N GLU A 70 -19.16 -7.15 -6.24
CA GLU A 70 -20.07 -7.50 -5.16
C GLU A 70 -20.17 -6.39 -4.09
N MET A 71 -19.03 -5.82 -3.67
CA MET A 71 -18.99 -4.71 -2.71
C MET A 71 -19.68 -3.45 -3.25
N ARG A 72 -19.55 -3.16 -4.55
CA ARG A 72 -20.31 -2.04 -5.16
C ARG A 72 -21.83 -2.26 -5.07
N LEU A 73 -22.29 -3.48 -5.36
CA LEU A 73 -23.71 -3.84 -5.20
C LEU A 73 -24.17 -3.72 -3.75
N ALA A 74 -23.28 -4.02 -2.78
CA ALA A 74 -23.55 -3.84 -1.36
C ALA A 74 -23.47 -2.38 -0.89
N GLY A 75 -23.15 -1.42 -1.75
CA GLY A 75 -23.07 0.01 -1.40
C GLY A 75 -21.82 0.43 -0.65
N SER A 76 -20.67 -0.17 -0.97
CA SER A 76 -19.37 0.16 -0.35
C SER A 76 -19.01 1.64 -0.48
N LEU A 77 -18.74 2.28 0.65
CA LEU A 77 -18.26 3.65 0.73
C LEU A 77 -16.88 3.81 0.07
N CYS A 78 -15.95 2.92 0.44
CA CYS A 78 -14.58 2.98 -0.07
C CYS A 78 -14.54 2.85 -1.59
N LEU A 79 -15.34 1.97 -2.19
CA LEU A 79 -15.35 1.82 -3.64
C LEU A 79 -15.99 3.03 -4.34
N ALA A 80 -17.06 3.61 -3.77
CA ALA A 80 -17.64 4.84 -4.29
C ALA A 80 -16.64 6.00 -4.29
N CYS A 81 -15.86 6.16 -3.20
CA CYS A 81 -14.80 7.16 -3.11
C CYS A 81 -13.61 6.83 -4.02
N ALA A 82 -13.25 5.54 -4.15
CA ALA A 82 -12.17 5.11 -5.03
C ALA A 82 -12.46 5.36 -6.51
N ASP A 83 -13.71 5.20 -6.94
CA ASP A 83 -14.10 5.49 -8.31
C ASP A 83 -13.99 6.99 -8.64
N LEU A 84 -14.23 7.88 -7.65
CA LEU A 84 -14.05 9.34 -7.78
C LEU A 84 -12.58 9.78 -7.72
N ALA A 85 -11.75 9.05 -6.97
CA ALA A 85 -10.32 9.34 -6.80
C ALA A 85 -9.42 8.54 -7.74
N ARG A 86 -10.00 7.90 -8.74
CA ARG A 86 -9.30 6.98 -9.64
C ARG A 86 -8.20 7.67 -10.44
N ILE A 87 -7.06 6.99 -10.52
CA ILE A 87 -5.97 7.34 -11.43
C ILE A 87 -5.67 6.18 -12.39
N PRO A 88 -5.09 6.46 -13.57
CA PRO A 88 -4.73 5.44 -14.56
C PRO A 88 -3.77 4.39 -13.98
N ALA A 89 -4.11 3.11 -14.13
CA ALA A 89 -3.30 1.98 -13.65
C ALA A 89 -3.61 0.67 -14.38
N GLY A 90 -3.84 0.73 -15.69
CA GLY A 90 -4.18 -0.43 -16.51
C GLY A 90 -5.46 -1.14 -16.03
N GLY A 91 -5.35 -2.44 -15.77
CA GLY A 91 -6.47 -3.23 -15.23
C GLY A 91 -6.69 -3.15 -13.71
N ALA A 92 -5.92 -2.33 -13.00
CA ALA A 92 -6.06 -2.14 -11.56
C ALA A 92 -6.91 -0.90 -11.22
N LEU A 93 -7.51 -0.90 -10.04
CA LEU A 93 -8.07 0.30 -9.42
C LEU A 93 -6.98 0.94 -8.57
N ALA A 94 -6.38 2.01 -9.04
CA ALA A 94 -5.48 2.85 -8.26
C ALA A 94 -6.14 4.19 -7.98
N VAL A 95 -5.79 4.81 -6.85
CA VAL A 95 -6.39 6.05 -6.39
C VAL A 95 -5.32 7.09 -6.06
N ASP A 96 -5.67 8.36 -6.25
CA ASP A 96 -4.99 9.46 -5.58
C ASP A 96 -5.24 9.33 -4.07
N ARG A 97 -4.18 9.10 -3.30
CA ARG A 97 -4.29 8.81 -1.86
C ARG A 97 -4.92 9.94 -1.08
N ALA A 98 -4.53 11.17 -1.36
CA ALA A 98 -4.99 12.33 -0.62
C ALA A 98 -6.46 12.61 -0.91
N LEU A 99 -6.84 12.58 -2.18
CA LEU A 99 -8.22 12.75 -2.61
C LEU A 99 -9.12 11.64 -2.06
N PHE A 100 -8.67 10.38 -2.16
CA PHE A 100 -9.43 9.24 -1.65
C PHE A 100 -9.69 9.34 -0.15
N SER A 101 -8.64 9.55 0.64
CA SER A 101 -8.76 9.68 2.10
C SER A 101 -9.65 10.86 2.50
N ARG A 102 -9.54 12.00 1.80
CA ARG A 102 -10.40 13.16 2.01
C ARG A 102 -11.87 12.82 1.74
N LEU A 103 -12.18 12.25 0.58
CA LEU A 103 -13.55 11.89 0.21
C LEU A 103 -14.20 10.93 1.21
N VAL A 104 -13.45 9.92 1.68
CA VAL A 104 -13.94 9.00 2.72
C VAL A 104 -14.20 9.74 4.03
N THR A 105 -13.27 10.61 4.44
CA THR A 105 -13.41 11.38 5.66
C THR A 105 -14.63 12.28 5.63
N GLU A 106 -14.81 13.05 4.56
CA GLU A 106 -15.95 13.94 4.35
C GLU A 106 -17.29 13.18 4.39
N ARG A 107 -17.36 11.99 3.77
CA ARG A 107 -18.59 11.18 3.78
C ARG A 107 -18.93 10.65 5.17
N ILE A 108 -17.93 10.24 5.96
CA ILE A 108 -18.13 9.79 7.34
C ILE A 108 -18.54 10.94 8.26
N GLU A 109 -17.89 12.11 8.15
CA GLU A 109 -18.19 13.29 8.97
C GLU A 109 -19.57 13.88 8.67
N ASN A 110 -20.07 13.73 7.45
CA ASN A 110 -21.39 14.21 7.03
C ASN A 110 -22.53 13.19 7.26
N GLU A 111 -22.23 11.97 7.76
CA GLU A 111 -23.27 10.98 8.02
C GLU A 111 -23.88 11.19 9.43
N PRO A 112 -25.17 11.57 9.56
CA PRO A 112 -25.76 11.97 10.84
C PRO A 112 -25.80 10.85 11.90
N LEU A 113 -25.71 9.59 11.48
CA LEU A 113 -25.70 8.44 12.40
C LEU A 113 -24.29 8.00 12.80
N ILE A 114 -23.24 8.66 12.27
CA ILE A 114 -21.86 8.37 12.67
C ILE A 114 -21.28 9.54 13.47
N GLU A 115 -20.86 9.26 14.68
CA GLU A 115 -20.08 10.16 15.51
C GLU A 115 -18.60 9.79 15.39
N LEU A 116 -17.79 10.63 14.72
CA LEU A 116 -16.36 10.42 14.58
C LEU A 116 -15.64 11.00 15.79
N VAL A 117 -15.04 10.13 16.62
CA VAL A 117 -14.27 10.49 17.80
C VAL A 117 -12.79 10.32 17.54
N ARG A 118 -12.05 11.41 17.61
CA ARG A 118 -10.58 11.43 17.43
C ARG A 118 -9.90 11.16 18.75
N MET A 119 -9.60 9.90 19.03
CA MET A 119 -8.88 9.47 20.23
C MET A 119 -8.24 8.10 20.02
N GLU A 120 -7.21 7.78 20.81
CA GLU A 120 -6.69 6.43 20.90
C GLU A 120 -7.60 5.56 21.75
N ALA A 121 -8.09 4.45 21.21
CA ALA A 121 -8.73 3.40 22.00
C ALA A 121 -7.65 2.55 22.67
N LEU A 122 -7.61 2.55 23.99
CA LEU A 122 -6.61 1.80 24.77
C LEU A 122 -7.06 0.36 25.05
N GLU A 123 -8.37 0.14 25.09
CA GLU A 123 -8.98 -1.17 25.37
C GLU A 123 -10.25 -1.40 24.54
N VAL A 124 -10.63 -2.65 24.40
CA VAL A 124 -11.92 -3.03 23.80
C VAL A 124 -13.03 -2.88 24.83
N PRO A 125 -14.13 -2.14 24.54
CA PRO A 125 -15.26 -1.99 25.46
C PRO A 125 -15.85 -3.32 25.88
N LYS A 126 -16.07 -3.49 27.19
CA LYS A 126 -16.64 -4.72 27.76
C LYS A 126 -18.17 -4.83 27.61
N LYS A 127 -18.84 -3.74 27.24
CA LYS A 127 -20.30 -3.68 27.11
C LYS A 127 -20.68 -3.09 25.74
N GLY A 128 -21.81 -3.54 25.21
CA GLY A 128 -22.35 -3.08 23.94
C GLY A 128 -21.78 -3.87 22.77
N VAL A 129 -22.20 -3.46 21.57
CA VAL A 129 -21.66 -4.01 20.31
C VAL A 129 -20.43 -3.22 19.91
N CYS A 130 -19.30 -3.91 19.76
CA CYS A 130 -18.05 -3.31 19.32
C CYS A 130 -17.46 -4.07 18.14
N VAL A 131 -17.10 -3.33 17.08
CA VAL A 131 -16.36 -3.84 15.93
C VAL A 131 -14.93 -3.34 16.06
N VAL A 132 -13.98 -4.25 16.29
CA VAL A 132 -12.55 -3.90 16.30
C VAL A 132 -12.01 -4.00 14.87
N ALA A 133 -11.79 -2.85 14.25
CA ALA A 133 -11.33 -2.69 12.86
C ALA A 133 -10.02 -1.87 12.78
N ALA A 134 -9.23 -1.88 13.87
CA ALA A 134 -7.99 -1.11 13.97
C ALA A 134 -6.88 -1.59 13.02
N GLY A 135 -7.07 -2.74 12.37
CA GLY A 135 -6.14 -3.31 11.42
C GLY A 135 -4.81 -3.74 12.05
N PRO A 136 -3.83 -4.07 11.22
CA PRO A 136 -2.56 -4.62 11.70
C PRO A 136 -1.66 -3.59 12.39
N LEU A 137 -1.96 -2.30 12.25
CA LEU A 137 -1.20 -1.17 12.83
C LEU A 137 -1.88 -0.59 14.08
N ALA A 138 -2.66 -1.40 14.79
CA ALA A 138 -3.24 -1.04 16.08
C ALA A 138 -2.15 -0.58 17.07
N SER A 139 -2.52 0.35 17.97
CA SER A 139 -1.59 0.80 19.00
C SER A 139 -1.23 -0.33 19.95
N ASP A 140 -0.07 -0.25 20.62
CA ASP A 140 0.41 -1.29 21.52
C ASP A 140 -0.60 -1.57 22.65
N ALA A 141 -1.24 -0.53 23.18
CA ALA A 141 -2.25 -0.67 24.26
C ALA A 141 -3.48 -1.45 23.75
N LEU A 142 -4.03 -1.08 22.61
CA LEU A 142 -5.15 -1.79 22.01
C LEU A 142 -4.78 -3.22 21.62
N ALA A 143 -3.59 -3.44 21.07
CA ALA A 143 -3.09 -4.77 20.73
C ALA A 143 -2.97 -5.69 21.94
N LEU A 144 -2.55 -5.16 23.10
CA LEU A 144 -2.53 -5.90 24.36
C LEU A 144 -3.95 -6.28 24.82
N SER A 145 -4.90 -5.34 24.73
CA SER A 145 -6.30 -5.60 25.07
C SER A 145 -6.93 -6.68 24.18
N ILE A 146 -6.67 -6.63 22.86
CA ILE A 146 -7.11 -7.66 21.89
C ILE A 146 -6.49 -9.01 22.22
N ARG A 147 -5.18 -9.04 22.51
CA ARG A 147 -4.48 -10.28 22.90
C ARG A 147 -5.09 -10.92 24.13
N ALA A 148 -5.45 -10.12 25.13
CA ALA A 148 -6.09 -10.62 26.35
C ALA A 148 -7.46 -11.26 26.08
N LEU A 149 -8.19 -10.80 25.05
CA LEU A 149 -9.49 -11.36 24.66
C LEU A 149 -9.36 -12.63 23.80
N CYS A 150 -8.37 -12.68 22.92
CA CYS A 150 -8.24 -13.74 21.88
C CYS A 150 -7.22 -14.83 22.24
N GLY A 151 -6.57 -14.76 23.41
CA GLY A 151 -5.62 -15.78 23.86
C GLY A 151 -4.27 -15.79 23.17
N GLY A 152 -4.04 -14.95 22.15
CA GLY A 152 -2.79 -14.84 21.44
C GLY A 152 -2.82 -13.81 20.31
N ALA A 153 -1.66 -13.41 19.83
CA ALA A 153 -1.52 -12.60 18.63
C ALA A 153 -0.21 -12.93 17.94
N LEU A 154 -0.27 -13.05 16.62
CA LEU A 154 0.87 -13.24 15.75
C LEU A 154 1.30 -11.90 15.15
N SER A 155 2.52 -11.83 14.66
CA SER A 155 3.04 -10.65 14.00
C SER A 155 3.71 -11.03 12.69
N PHE A 156 3.57 -10.19 11.67
CA PHE A 156 4.36 -10.26 10.45
C PHE A 156 4.84 -8.86 10.07
N TYR A 157 5.83 -8.81 9.20
CA TYR A 157 6.36 -7.55 8.70
C TYR A 157 5.85 -7.26 7.30
N ASP A 158 5.52 -6.00 7.06
CA ASP A 158 5.13 -5.44 5.77
C ASP A 158 5.99 -4.21 5.49
N ALA A 159 6.19 -3.89 4.23
CA ALA A 159 7.02 -2.77 3.82
C ALA A 159 6.30 -1.90 2.80
N ALA A 160 6.55 -0.58 2.86
CA ALA A 160 6.10 0.36 1.85
C ALA A 160 7.16 0.54 0.77
N ALA A 161 6.73 0.75 -0.46
CA ALA A 161 7.61 1.07 -1.58
C ALA A 161 7.95 2.57 -1.61
N PRO A 162 9.14 2.96 -2.11
CA PRO A 162 9.51 4.34 -2.32
C PRO A 162 8.64 5.05 -3.36
N ILE A 163 8.57 6.38 -3.22
CA ILE A 163 7.91 7.28 -4.16
C ILE A 163 8.94 8.29 -4.65
N VAL A 164 9.03 8.47 -5.95
CA VAL A 164 9.92 9.45 -6.61
C VAL A 164 9.13 10.58 -7.25
N THR A 165 9.75 11.76 -7.40
CA THR A 165 9.16 12.89 -8.12
C THR A 165 9.26 12.66 -9.62
N ALA A 166 8.24 13.10 -10.38
CA ALA A 166 8.19 12.92 -11.83
C ALA A 166 9.36 13.62 -12.54
N GLU A 167 9.71 14.83 -12.06
CA GLU A 167 10.74 15.69 -12.63
C GLU A 167 12.14 15.07 -12.53
N SER A 168 12.36 14.19 -11.57
CA SER A 168 13.64 13.54 -11.33
C SER A 168 13.85 12.25 -12.12
N ILE A 169 12.83 11.78 -12.86
CA ILE A 169 12.92 10.59 -13.70
C ILE A 169 13.57 10.95 -15.03
N ASP A 170 14.67 10.29 -15.37
CA ASP A 170 15.28 10.44 -16.71
C ASP A 170 14.44 9.72 -17.78
N MET A 171 13.57 10.48 -18.44
CA MET A 171 12.68 9.99 -19.49
C MET A 171 13.43 9.58 -20.79
N SER A 172 14.69 9.95 -20.95
CA SER A 172 15.52 9.43 -22.07
C SER A 172 15.90 7.97 -21.87
N ARG A 173 15.82 7.47 -20.64
CA ARG A 173 16.13 6.11 -20.21
C ARG A 173 14.89 5.34 -19.72
N ALA A 174 13.69 5.89 -19.95
CA ALA A 174 12.42 5.30 -19.58
C ALA A 174 11.39 5.46 -20.71
N PHE A 175 10.34 4.67 -20.67
CA PHE A 175 9.26 4.78 -21.67
C PHE A 175 7.89 4.49 -21.05
N PRO A 176 6.82 5.19 -21.51
CA PRO A 176 5.46 4.90 -21.09
C PRO A 176 4.93 3.68 -21.83
N GLN A 177 4.43 2.69 -21.12
CA GLN A 177 3.71 1.54 -21.71
C GLN A 177 2.98 0.75 -20.64
N SER A 178 1.76 0.30 -20.94
CA SER A 178 1.04 -0.70 -20.15
C SER A 178 1.29 -2.11 -20.68
N ARG A 179 1.45 -3.08 -19.77
CA ARG A 179 1.71 -4.48 -20.15
C ARG A 179 0.55 -5.06 -20.96
N TYR A 180 0.87 -5.75 -22.04
CA TYR A 180 -0.10 -6.43 -22.91
C TYR A 180 -1.13 -5.49 -23.53
N GLY A 181 -0.83 -4.19 -23.69
CA GLY A 181 -1.79 -3.20 -24.18
C GLY A 181 -3.03 -3.02 -23.30
N ARG A 182 -2.92 -3.31 -21.99
CA ARG A 182 -4.03 -3.18 -21.05
C ARG A 182 -4.01 -1.83 -20.37
N GLY A 183 -4.99 -0.99 -20.65
CA GLY A 183 -5.06 0.40 -20.20
C GLY A 183 -4.49 1.36 -21.24
N GLU A 184 -4.21 2.58 -20.81
CA GLU A 184 -3.56 3.59 -21.65
C GLU A 184 -2.04 3.42 -21.65
N GLU A 185 -1.36 3.84 -22.71
CA GLU A 185 0.11 3.77 -22.81
C GLU A 185 0.81 4.52 -21.69
N SER A 186 0.19 5.58 -21.16
CA SER A 186 0.73 6.44 -20.10
C SER A 186 0.49 5.95 -18.66
N ASP A 187 -0.14 4.78 -18.47
CA ASP A 187 -0.49 4.30 -17.12
C ASP A 187 0.73 3.96 -16.26
N TYR A 188 1.81 3.53 -16.92
CA TYR A 188 3.08 3.18 -16.27
C TYR A 188 4.26 3.78 -17.02
N ILE A 189 5.25 4.26 -16.29
CA ILE A 189 6.58 4.51 -16.79
C ILE A 189 7.44 3.27 -16.54
N ASN A 190 8.14 2.80 -17.56
CA ASN A 190 8.98 1.62 -17.49
C ASN A 190 10.44 2.03 -17.53
N CYS A 191 11.23 1.62 -16.54
CA CYS A 191 12.67 1.85 -16.43
C CYS A 191 13.38 0.54 -16.81
N PRO A 192 13.83 0.39 -18.07
CA PRO A 192 14.49 -0.82 -18.53
C PRO A 192 15.90 -0.93 -17.96
N LEU A 193 16.34 -2.17 -17.76
CA LEU A 193 17.73 -2.52 -17.51
C LEU A 193 18.15 -3.56 -18.54
N ASN A 194 19.37 -3.42 -19.07
CA ASN A 194 20.04 -4.48 -19.79
C ASN A 194 20.57 -5.55 -18.80
N ARG A 195 21.20 -6.60 -19.31
CA ARG A 195 21.69 -7.71 -18.50
C ARG A 195 22.75 -7.27 -17.49
N GLU A 196 23.73 -6.52 -17.92
CA GLU A 196 24.84 -6.07 -17.08
C GLU A 196 24.39 -5.08 -16.00
N GLU A 197 23.54 -4.13 -16.36
CA GLU A 197 22.91 -3.19 -15.41
C GLU A 197 22.10 -3.93 -14.33
N TYR A 198 21.32 -4.94 -14.76
CA TYR A 198 20.54 -5.75 -13.84
C TYR A 198 21.43 -6.58 -12.90
N GLU A 199 22.45 -7.27 -13.41
CA GLU A 199 23.34 -8.10 -12.61
C GLU A 199 24.08 -7.27 -11.54
N ARG A 200 24.55 -6.07 -11.90
CA ARG A 200 25.15 -5.12 -10.95
C ARG A 200 24.15 -4.63 -9.90
N PHE A 201 22.96 -4.24 -10.32
CA PHE A 201 21.87 -3.83 -9.45
C PHE A 201 21.48 -4.95 -8.46
N HIS A 202 21.26 -6.16 -8.98
CA HIS A 202 20.88 -7.33 -8.17
C HIS A 202 21.96 -7.66 -7.12
N ALA A 203 23.23 -7.68 -7.52
CA ALA A 203 24.35 -7.95 -6.60
C ALA A 203 24.42 -6.91 -5.47
N ALA A 204 24.25 -5.62 -5.81
CA ALA A 204 24.26 -4.55 -4.82
C ALA A 204 23.05 -4.64 -3.86
N LEU A 205 21.86 -4.97 -4.38
CA LEU A 205 20.64 -5.12 -3.59
C LEU A 205 20.69 -6.31 -2.63
N ALA A 206 21.25 -7.43 -3.07
CA ALA A 206 21.33 -8.67 -2.28
C ALA A 206 22.21 -8.53 -1.02
N VAL A 207 23.21 -7.63 -1.04
CA VAL A 207 24.12 -7.39 0.09
C VAL A 207 23.87 -6.08 0.82
N ALA A 208 22.85 -5.30 0.39
CA ALA A 208 22.55 -4.00 0.96
C ALA A 208 22.12 -4.10 2.43
N GLU A 209 22.50 -3.09 3.22
CA GLU A 209 22.18 -3.02 4.63
C GLU A 209 20.69 -2.79 4.86
N VAL A 210 20.11 -3.60 5.75
CA VAL A 210 18.71 -3.49 6.16
C VAL A 210 18.58 -2.80 7.52
N ALA A 211 17.49 -2.09 7.73
CA ALA A 211 17.19 -1.50 9.02
C ALA A 211 17.07 -2.59 10.10
N PRO A 212 17.58 -2.34 11.33
CA PRO A 212 17.56 -3.32 12.39
C PRO A 212 16.11 -3.66 12.80
N LEU A 213 15.84 -4.95 12.92
CA LEU A 213 14.60 -5.45 13.53
C LEU A 213 14.75 -5.45 15.06
N ARG A 214 13.64 -5.29 15.80
CA ARG A 214 13.65 -5.37 17.25
C ARG A 214 14.06 -6.78 17.72
N ASP A 215 14.76 -6.89 18.85
CA ASP A 215 15.44 -8.12 19.34
C ASP A 215 14.57 -9.38 19.45
N PHE A 216 13.26 -9.26 19.58
CA PHE A 216 12.33 -10.39 19.67
C PHE A 216 11.90 -10.95 18.30
N ASP A 217 12.33 -10.35 17.19
CA ASP A 217 11.91 -10.72 15.83
C ASP A 217 13.08 -11.33 15.02
N ARG A 218 13.83 -12.24 15.61
CA ARG A 218 15.02 -12.85 14.98
C ARG A 218 14.77 -13.60 13.66
N ARG A 219 13.49 -13.93 13.36
CA ARG A 219 13.05 -14.53 12.09
C ARG A 219 11.75 -13.86 11.63
N PRO A 220 11.84 -12.72 10.94
CA PRO A 220 10.65 -12.02 10.50
C PRO A 220 9.87 -12.90 9.53
N SER A 221 8.57 -13.08 9.80
CA SER A 221 7.63 -13.62 8.84
C SER A 221 7.16 -12.49 7.93
N TYR A 222 7.33 -12.65 6.62
CA TYR A 222 6.86 -11.68 5.63
C TYR A 222 5.59 -12.20 4.96
N TYR A 223 4.65 -11.32 4.69
CA TYR A 223 3.54 -11.65 3.82
C TYR A 223 4.04 -11.73 2.37
N GLU A 224 3.78 -12.85 1.68
CA GLU A 224 4.31 -13.11 0.32
C GLU A 224 3.97 -11.98 -0.69
N GLY A 225 2.79 -11.36 -0.56
CA GLY A 225 2.36 -10.28 -1.45
C GLY A 225 3.04 -8.93 -1.23
N CYS A 226 3.78 -8.76 -0.11
CA CYS A 226 4.45 -7.52 0.28
C CYS A 226 5.90 -7.78 0.74
N MET A 227 6.51 -8.83 0.22
CA MET A 227 7.88 -9.20 0.56
C MET A 227 8.87 -8.12 0.12
N PRO A 228 9.81 -7.72 1.00
CA PRO A 228 10.84 -6.74 0.65
C PRO A 228 11.68 -7.18 -0.55
N VAL A 229 11.99 -6.23 -1.43
CA VAL A 229 12.70 -6.51 -2.69
C VAL A 229 14.10 -7.10 -2.48
N GLU A 230 14.80 -6.71 -1.42
CA GLU A 230 16.09 -7.27 -1.04
C GLU A 230 15.98 -8.71 -0.54
N VAL A 231 14.86 -9.09 0.07
CA VAL A 231 14.57 -10.48 0.47
C VAL A 231 14.31 -11.33 -0.76
N LEU A 232 13.57 -10.80 -1.74
CA LEU A 232 13.38 -11.46 -3.03
C LEU A 232 14.71 -11.64 -3.78
N ALA A 233 15.59 -10.63 -3.78
CA ALA A 233 16.90 -10.71 -4.42
C ALA A 233 17.75 -11.85 -3.85
N LYS A 234 17.72 -12.06 -2.53
CA LYS A 234 18.46 -13.15 -1.85
C LYS A 234 17.97 -14.56 -2.18
N ARG A 235 16.76 -14.70 -2.77
CA ARG A 235 16.20 -16.01 -3.19
C ARG A 235 16.80 -16.54 -4.50
N GLY A 236 17.46 -15.67 -5.29
CA GLY A 236 18.14 -16.07 -6.53
C GLY A 236 18.22 -14.94 -7.53
N SER A 237 19.20 -15.04 -8.44
CA SER A 237 19.54 -14.00 -9.42
C SER A 237 18.37 -13.64 -10.37
N ASP A 238 17.49 -14.57 -10.66
CA ASP A 238 16.35 -14.34 -11.56
C ASP A 238 15.03 -14.01 -10.85
N THR A 239 14.99 -14.10 -9.52
CA THR A 239 13.74 -13.94 -8.75
C THR A 239 13.05 -12.60 -9.04
N LEU A 240 13.79 -11.51 -9.14
CA LEU A 240 13.22 -10.20 -9.46
C LEU A 240 12.66 -10.14 -10.89
N ARG A 241 13.31 -10.82 -11.86
CA ARG A 241 12.90 -10.86 -13.27
C ARG A 241 11.62 -11.70 -13.49
N PHE A 242 11.32 -12.63 -12.61
CA PHE A 242 10.05 -13.37 -12.58
C PHE A 242 9.01 -12.73 -11.66
N GLY A 243 9.43 -11.74 -10.86
CA GLY A 243 8.64 -10.98 -9.89
C GLY A 243 8.44 -9.52 -10.29
N PRO A 244 8.85 -8.57 -9.42
CA PRO A 244 8.57 -7.14 -9.58
C PRO A 244 9.23 -6.51 -10.81
N MET A 245 10.37 -7.03 -11.28
CA MET A 245 11.08 -6.52 -12.46
C MET A 245 10.82 -7.33 -13.74
N LYS A 246 9.72 -8.03 -13.81
CA LYS A 246 9.36 -8.88 -14.94
C LYS A 246 9.26 -8.06 -16.24
N PRO A 247 9.97 -8.44 -17.32
CA PRO A 247 9.96 -7.69 -18.59
C PRO A 247 8.86 -8.12 -19.57
N ILE A 248 8.14 -9.23 -19.29
CA ILE A 248 7.15 -9.82 -20.20
C ILE A 248 5.98 -8.85 -20.44
N GLY A 249 5.55 -8.73 -21.69
CA GLY A 249 4.44 -7.86 -22.11
C GLY A 249 4.86 -6.41 -22.35
N LEU A 250 6.16 -6.12 -22.32
CA LEU A 250 6.75 -4.82 -22.64
C LEU A 250 7.74 -4.93 -23.79
N ARG A 251 7.85 -3.85 -24.58
CA ARG A 251 8.83 -3.69 -25.66
C ARG A 251 9.39 -2.28 -25.55
N ASP A 252 10.70 -2.17 -25.40
CA ASP A 252 11.40 -0.90 -25.36
C ASP A 252 11.37 -0.25 -26.76
N PRO A 253 10.78 0.94 -26.92
CA PRO A 253 10.72 1.60 -28.22
C PRO A 253 12.09 2.02 -28.76
N ALA A 254 13.08 2.25 -27.90
CA ALA A 254 14.42 2.65 -28.32
C ALA A 254 15.20 1.50 -28.99
N THR A 255 14.98 0.26 -28.53
CA THR A 255 15.68 -0.92 -29.05
C THR A 255 14.80 -1.81 -29.91
N GLY A 256 13.49 -1.66 -29.85
CA GLY A 256 12.51 -2.55 -30.48
C GLY A 256 12.44 -3.94 -29.85
N HIS A 257 13.18 -4.19 -28.76
CA HIS A 257 13.26 -5.49 -28.09
C HIS A 257 12.66 -5.49 -26.69
N ARG A 258 12.43 -6.68 -26.15
CA ARG A 258 12.07 -6.86 -24.76
C ARG A 258 13.30 -6.60 -23.87
N PRO A 259 13.22 -5.70 -22.87
CA PRO A 259 14.30 -5.46 -21.92
C PRO A 259 14.68 -6.73 -21.14
N TRP A 260 15.86 -6.75 -20.53
CA TRP A 260 16.26 -7.85 -19.65
C TRP A 260 15.48 -7.86 -18.36
N ALA A 261 15.33 -6.68 -17.74
CA ALA A 261 14.50 -6.45 -16.57
C ALA A 261 13.85 -5.05 -16.67
N VAL A 262 12.76 -4.80 -15.96
CA VAL A 262 12.06 -3.50 -15.96
C VAL A 262 11.52 -3.20 -14.57
N LEU A 263 11.90 -2.06 -14.00
CA LEU A 263 11.13 -1.45 -12.92
C LEU A 263 9.95 -0.68 -13.52
N GLN A 264 8.75 -0.90 -13.00
CA GLN A 264 7.57 -0.09 -13.34
C GLN A 264 7.31 0.99 -12.29
N LEU A 265 7.05 2.19 -12.74
CA LEU A 265 6.60 3.31 -11.93
C LEU A 265 5.13 3.58 -12.23
N ARG A 266 4.31 3.76 -11.18
CA ARG A 266 2.88 4.08 -11.29
C ARG A 266 2.61 5.43 -10.66
N LYS A 267 1.76 6.23 -11.30
CA LYS A 267 1.28 7.50 -10.74
C LYS A 267 0.74 7.31 -9.32
N GLU A 268 1.07 8.24 -8.45
CA GLU A 268 0.63 8.27 -7.06
C GLU A 268 -0.51 9.26 -6.85
N ASN A 269 -0.59 10.28 -7.69
CA ASN A 269 -1.58 11.35 -7.66
C ASN A 269 -2.11 11.70 -9.07
N LEU A 270 -3.20 12.46 -9.11
CA LEU A 270 -3.86 12.86 -10.37
C LEU A 270 -2.98 13.75 -11.24
N GLU A 271 -2.21 14.66 -10.63
CA GLU A 271 -1.30 15.57 -11.33
C GLU A 271 -0.16 14.83 -12.03
N GLY A 272 0.13 13.58 -11.61
CA GLY A 272 1.25 12.81 -12.13
C GLY A 272 2.62 13.37 -11.72
N SER A 273 2.67 14.12 -10.63
CA SER A 273 3.91 14.68 -10.08
C SER A 273 4.71 13.67 -9.25
N LEU A 274 4.09 12.58 -8.82
CA LEU A 274 4.67 11.54 -7.96
C LEU A 274 4.45 10.15 -8.55
N TYR A 275 5.47 9.29 -8.42
CA TYR A 275 5.45 7.92 -8.93
C TYR A 275 5.91 6.90 -7.88
N ASN A 276 5.11 5.87 -7.69
CA ASN A 276 5.41 4.74 -6.81
C ASN A 276 6.24 3.69 -7.55
N MET A 277 7.30 3.18 -6.92
CA MET A 277 8.12 2.07 -7.42
C MET A 277 7.39 0.75 -7.21
N VAL A 278 6.74 0.22 -8.25
CA VAL A 278 5.85 -0.95 -8.15
C VAL A 278 6.61 -2.21 -7.76
N GLY A 279 6.21 -2.83 -6.64
CA GLY A 279 6.82 -4.07 -6.14
C GLY A 279 8.17 -3.88 -5.45
N PHE A 280 8.55 -2.64 -5.12
CA PHE A 280 9.81 -2.30 -4.45
C PHE A 280 9.62 -1.95 -2.98
N GLN A 281 8.73 -2.66 -2.30
CA GLN A 281 8.68 -2.62 -0.85
C GLN A 281 10.05 -2.99 -0.28
N THR A 282 10.54 -2.24 0.71
CA THR A 282 11.91 -2.43 1.20
C THR A 282 12.08 -2.10 2.67
N ASN A 283 13.01 -2.82 3.32
CA ASN A 283 13.52 -2.55 4.65
C ASN A 283 14.98 -2.06 4.63
N LEU A 284 15.50 -1.69 3.48
CA LEU A 284 16.84 -1.11 3.40
C LEU A 284 16.92 0.18 4.23
N VAL A 285 18.07 0.44 4.85
CA VAL A 285 18.36 1.76 5.45
C VAL A 285 18.30 2.85 4.37
N PHE A 286 17.98 4.07 4.74
CA PHE A 286 17.72 5.15 3.77
C PHE A 286 18.90 5.47 2.85
N SER A 287 20.12 5.36 3.36
CA SER A 287 21.35 5.51 2.55
C SER A 287 21.45 4.43 1.47
N GLU A 288 21.16 3.18 1.83
CA GLU A 288 21.19 2.06 0.89
C GLU A 288 20.07 2.12 -0.16
N GLN A 289 18.87 2.59 0.23
CA GLN A 289 17.82 2.81 -0.76
C GLN A 289 18.30 3.75 -1.87
N LYS A 290 18.91 4.89 -1.51
CA LYS A 290 19.46 5.83 -2.49
C LYS A 290 20.58 5.19 -3.30
N ARG A 291 21.59 4.59 -2.64
CA ARG A 291 22.76 3.98 -3.29
C ARG A 291 22.34 2.92 -4.32
N VAL A 292 21.43 2.02 -3.95
CA VAL A 292 21.02 0.89 -4.78
C VAL A 292 20.05 1.33 -5.88
N PHE A 293 19.03 2.12 -5.54
CA PHE A 293 18.01 2.47 -6.52
C PHE A 293 18.51 3.47 -7.58
N PHE A 294 19.53 4.29 -7.28
CA PHE A 294 20.22 5.13 -8.27
C PHE A 294 21.01 4.31 -9.32
N MET A 295 21.24 3.02 -9.08
CA MET A 295 21.82 2.14 -10.11
C MET A 295 20.86 1.80 -11.25
N ILE A 296 19.57 2.08 -11.10
CA ILE A 296 18.57 1.97 -12.17
C ILE A 296 18.74 3.19 -13.07
N PRO A 297 19.09 3.04 -14.38
CA PRO A 297 19.53 4.16 -15.21
C PRO A 297 18.56 5.33 -15.25
N ALA A 298 17.26 5.07 -15.32
CA ALA A 298 16.23 6.11 -15.32
C ALA A 298 16.07 6.82 -13.96
N LEU A 299 16.63 6.29 -12.89
CA LEU A 299 16.55 6.82 -11.53
C LEU A 299 17.90 7.31 -10.99
N SER A 300 18.92 7.45 -11.81
CA SER A 300 20.28 7.83 -11.38
C SER A 300 20.34 9.15 -10.61
N ASN A 301 19.41 10.06 -10.88
CA ASN A 301 19.28 11.36 -10.21
C ASN A 301 17.90 11.52 -9.54
N ALA A 302 17.23 10.42 -9.20
CA ALA A 302 15.88 10.47 -8.70
C ALA A 302 15.79 11.18 -7.34
N GLU A 303 14.77 12.00 -7.18
CA GLU A 303 14.39 12.60 -5.91
C GLU A 303 13.29 11.78 -5.25
N PHE A 304 13.57 11.28 -4.04
CA PHE A 304 12.60 10.49 -3.28
C PHE A 304 11.69 11.42 -2.47
N ALA A 305 10.43 11.57 -2.90
CA ALA A 305 9.39 12.22 -2.10
C ALA A 305 9.07 11.41 -0.83
N ARG A 306 9.24 10.08 -0.88
CA ARG A 306 9.11 9.17 0.25
C ARG A 306 10.03 7.97 0.06
N LEU A 307 10.79 7.63 1.09
CA LEU A 307 11.57 6.40 1.14
C LEU A 307 10.69 5.23 1.63
N GLY A 308 11.09 4.02 1.27
CA GLY A 308 10.46 2.81 1.77
C GLY A 308 10.70 2.63 3.26
N VAL A 309 9.69 2.14 3.96
CA VAL A 309 9.78 1.83 5.39
C VAL A 309 9.10 0.50 5.68
N MET A 310 9.68 -0.27 6.60
CA MET A 310 9.04 -1.48 7.11
C MET A 310 8.29 -1.18 8.40
N HIS A 311 7.17 -1.84 8.59
CA HIS A 311 6.36 -1.75 9.80
C HIS A 311 5.89 -3.14 10.23
N ARG A 312 5.70 -3.28 11.54
CA ARG A 312 5.19 -4.50 12.14
C ARG A 312 3.67 -4.50 12.11
N ASN A 313 3.12 -5.58 11.60
CA ASN A 313 1.69 -5.84 11.61
C ASN A 313 1.34 -6.84 12.72
N THR A 314 0.21 -6.63 13.38
CA THR A 314 -0.32 -7.55 14.38
C THR A 314 -1.63 -8.16 13.85
N PHE A 315 -1.81 -9.46 14.01
CA PHE A 315 -3.04 -10.17 13.67
C PHE A 315 -3.39 -11.21 14.73
N ILE A 316 -4.65 -11.63 14.72
CA ILE A 316 -5.19 -12.62 15.66
C ILE A 316 -4.85 -14.00 15.11
N ASP A 317 -4.40 -14.90 15.99
CA ASP A 317 -4.28 -16.32 15.69
C ASP A 317 -5.67 -16.94 15.89
N SER A 318 -6.35 -17.25 14.76
CA SER A 318 -7.74 -17.72 14.74
C SER A 318 -7.85 -19.18 14.30
#